data_abe17cb81f08c9429d96c8c9bfb91c16
#
_entry.id   abe17cb81f08c9429d96c8c9bfb91c16
#
_cell.length_a   1.000
_cell.length_b   1.000
_cell.length_c   1.000
_cell.angle_alpha   90.00
_cell.angle_beta   90.00
_cell.angle_gamma   90.00
#
_symmetry.space_group_name_H-M   'P 1'
#
loop_
_entity.id
_entity.type
_entity.pdbx_description
1 polymer ?
#
loop_
_entity_poly.entity_id
_entity_poly.type
_entity_poly.pdbx_seq_one_letter_code
_entity_poly.pdbx_strand_id
1 'polypeptide(L)'
;MTAAPRLPGLYHLGWVVRDCDAAQRELSERHGAGPFLSAGEESRFEQVLVHGKPTSFSLRIAFGALGGVLIELLEPLDDRSPHAEFLAARGEGLHHVAFLVPDFDEQLAAVRGSPPADLLIDGTGPGNHVRWAYVDAGGARGTVTELLELSPVSEALFGPFRELVRR
;
A
#
# COMPACT_ATOMS: atom_id res chain seq x y z
N MET A 1 -10.03 5.40 -28.22
CA MET A 1 -10.01 5.61 -26.75
C MET A 1 -10.05 4.23 -26.13
N THR A 2 -8.96 3.78 -25.56
CA THR A 2 -8.95 2.56 -24.73
C THR A 2 -9.83 2.83 -23.50
N ALA A 3 -10.74 1.91 -23.19
CA ALA A 3 -11.55 2.01 -21.98
C ALA A 3 -10.62 2.08 -20.76
N ALA A 4 -10.99 2.90 -19.77
CA ALA A 4 -10.22 2.93 -18.51
C ALA A 4 -10.19 1.53 -17.89
N PRO A 5 -9.06 1.12 -17.30
CA PRO A 5 -8.96 -0.18 -16.66
C PRO A 5 -10.02 -0.30 -15.57
N ARG A 6 -10.76 -1.41 -15.57
CA ARG A 6 -11.67 -1.75 -14.48
C ARG A 6 -10.87 -2.55 -13.46
N LEU A 7 -10.34 -1.86 -12.46
CA LEU A 7 -9.68 -2.53 -11.35
C LEU A 7 -10.69 -3.41 -10.59
N PRO A 8 -10.28 -4.57 -10.09
CA PRO A 8 -11.10 -5.40 -9.23
C PRO A 8 -11.44 -4.66 -7.92
N GLY A 9 -12.20 -5.30 -7.04
CA GLY A 9 -12.63 -4.66 -5.80
C GLY A 9 -11.48 -4.14 -4.94
N LEU A 10 -11.77 -3.11 -4.16
CA LEU A 10 -10.87 -2.53 -3.17
C LEU A 10 -10.28 -3.63 -2.26
N TYR A 11 -8.97 -3.61 -2.06
CA TYR A 11 -8.29 -4.51 -1.15
C TYR A 11 -8.02 -3.85 0.21
N HIS A 12 -7.30 -2.73 0.23
CA HIS A 12 -7.09 -1.95 1.44
C HIS A 12 -6.93 -0.45 1.15
N LEU A 13 -6.97 0.33 2.23
CA LEU A 13 -6.60 1.75 2.25
C LEU A 13 -5.30 1.91 3.03
N GLY A 14 -4.32 2.59 2.46
CA GLY A 14 -3.02 2.84 3.10
C GLY A 14 -2.91 4.23 3.68
N TRP A 15 -2.64 4.34 4.97
CA TRP A 15 -2.34 5.57 5.68
C TRP A 15 -0.86 5.67 6.03
N VAL A 16 -0.24 6.76 5.66
CA VAL A 16 1.09 7.10 6.15
C VAL A 16 0.95 7.83 7.48
N VAL A 17 1.69 7.35 8.47
CA VAL A 17 1.66 7.85 9.86
C VAL A 17 3.08 8.06 10.38
N ARG A 18 3.23 8.87 11.44
CA ARG A 18 4.52 9.11 12.09
C ARG A 18 4.89 8.04 13.11
N ASP A 19 3.88 7.40 13.68
CA ASP A 19 3.99 6.42 14.75
C ASP A 19 2.81 5.44 14.62
N CYS A 20 3.10 4.20 14.20
CA CYS A 20 2.09 3.17 14.01
C CYS A 20 1.34 2.83 15.31
N ASP A 21 2.03 2.82 16.45
CA ASP A 21 1.40 2.46 17.72
C ASP A 21 0.45 3.57 18.21
N ALA A 22 0.84 4.82 18.02
CA ALA A 22 -0.03 5.96 18.32
C ALA A 22 -1.28 5.98 17.43
N ALA A 23 -1.08 5.77 16.12
CA ALA A 23 -2.17 5.72 15.15
C ALA A 23 -3.17 4.57 15.43
N GLN A 24 -2.66 3.38 15.77
CA GLN A 24 -3.49 2.24 16.14
C GLN A 24 -4.36 2.56 17.36
N ARG A 25 -3.77 3.15 18.40
CA ARG A 25 -4.54 3.57 19.61
C ARG A 25 -5.61 4.60 19.27
N GLU A 26 -5.24 5.65 18.55
CA GLU A 26 -6.18 6.72 18.19
C GLU A 26 -7.34 6.20 17.33
N LEU A 27 -7.07 5.40 16.31
CA LEU A 27 -8.11 4.83 15.46
C LEU A 27 -9.02 3.86 16.22
N SER A 28 -8.46 3.08 17.16
CA SER A 28 -9.26 2.20 18.01
C SER A 28 -10.18 2.98 18.94
N GLU A 29 -9.65 3.99 19.61
CA GLU A 29 -10.40 4.79 20.60
C GLU A 29 -11.47 5.67 19.95
N ARG A 30 -11.17 6.28 18.81
CA ARG A 30 -12.08 7.23 18.16
C ARG A 30 -13.05 6.60 17.18
N HIS A 31 -12.65 5.51 16.54
CA HIS A 31 -13.40 4.94 15.42
C HIS A 31 -13.72 3.45 15.58
N GLY A 32 -13.28 2.82 16.67
CA GLY A 32 -13.49 1.39 16.89
C GLY A 32 -12.72 0.52 15.88
N ALA A 33 -11.63 1.04 15.32
CA ALA A 33 -10.80 0.27 14.39
C ALA A 33 -10.04 -0.86 15.12
N GLY A 34 -9.79 -1.95 14.42
CA GLY A 34 -9.04 -3.09 14.93
C GLY A 34 -9.82 -4.40 14.85
N PRO A 35 -9.25 -5.51 15.32
CA PRO A 35 -7.88 -5.58 15.88
C PRO A 35 -6.81 -5.23 14.85
N PHE A 36 -5.64 -4.82 15.35
CA PHE A 36 -4.47 -4.59 14.51
C PHE A 36 -3.50 -5.76 14.59
N LEU A 37 -2.87 -6.07 13.46
CA LEU A 37 -1.80 -7.06 13.31
C LEU A 37 -0.57 -6.36 12.73
N SER A 38 0.56 -6.45 13.41
CA SER A 38 1.83 -5.91 12.93
C SER A 38 2.49 -6.86 11.94
N ALA A 39 3.11 -6.33 10.90
CA ALA A 39 3.99 -7.06 9.99
C ALA A 39 5.43 -7.19 10.55
N GLY A 40 5.65 -6.88 11.83
CA GLY A 40 6.94 -6.86 12.51
C GLY A 40 7.41 -5.45 12.83
N GLU A 41 8.56 -5.37 13.52
CA GLU A 41 9.13 -4.08 13.93
C GLU A 41 9.70 -3.30 12.74
N GLU A 42 10.17 -4.01 11.71
CA GLU A 42 10.73 -3.45 10.50
C GLU A 42 10.43 -4.35 9.30
N SER A 43 9.84 -3.77 8.27
CA SER A 43 9.73 -4.37 6.93
C SER A 43 10.73 -3.69 6.02
N ARG A 44 11.77 -4.44 5.62
CA ARG A 44 12.84 -3.93 4.76
C ARG A 44 12.59 -4.29 3.31
N PHE A 45 12.60 -3.28 2.46
CA PHE A 45 12.44 -3.40 1.02
C PHE A 45 13.77 -3.11 0.35
N GLU A 46 14.29 -4.08 -0.41
CA GLU A 46 15.59 -3.98 -1.06
C GLU A 46 15.43 -4.03 -2.58
N GLN A 47 16.24 -3.22 -3.26
CA GLN A 47 16.30 -3.20 -4.73
C GLN A 47 14.96 -2.93 -5.43
N VAL A 48 14.08 -2.18 -4.79
CA VAL A 48 12.86 -1.68 -5.43
C VAL A 48 13.18 -0.46 -6.30
N LEU A 49 12.40 -0.24 -7.35
CA LEU A 49 12.52 0.97 -8.15
C LEU A 49 11.64 2.06 -7.53
N VAL A 50 12.26 3.12 -7.03
CA VAL A 50 11.58 4.35 -6.59
C VAL A 50 11.88 5.43 -7.61
N HIS A 51 10.86 5.99 -8.25
CA HIS A 51 11.00 6.92 -9.38
C HIS A 51 11.97 6.40 -10.45
N GLY A 52 11.91 5.09 -10.71
CA GLY A 52 12.79 4.41 -11.68
C GLY A 52 14.24 4.19 -11.24
N LYS A 53 14.59 4.48 -9.98
CA LYS A 53 15.94 4.30 -9.44
C LYS A 53 15.98 3.17 -8.42
N PRO A 54 16.94 2.24 -8.50
CA PRO A 54 17.14 1.22 -7.47
C PRO A 54 17.34 1.86 -6.10
N THR A 55 16.50 1.48 -5.16
CA THR A 55 16.45 2.08 -3.82
C THR A 55 16.17 0.99 -2.80
N SER A 56 16.58 1.21 -1.56
CA SER A 56 16.20 0.38 -0.41
C SER A 56 15.69 1.29 0.69
N PHE A 57 14.62 0.87 1.37
CA PHE A 57 14.03 1.61 2.48
C PHE A 57 13.36 0.65 3.47
N SER A 58 13.02 1.17 4.64
CA SER A 58 12.36 0.43 5.70
C SER A 58 11.07 1.11 6.14
N LEU A 59 10.07 0.28 6.42
CA LEU A 59 8.78 0.70 6.97
C LEU A 59 8.43 -0.13 8.20
N ARG A 60 7.69 0.44 9.12
CA ARG A 60 6.87 -0.31 10.08
C ARG A 60 5.46 -0.35 9.55
N ILE A 61 4.87 -1.55 9.51
CA ILE A 61 3.57 -1.78 8.88
C ILE A 61 2.63 -2.48 9.85
N ALA A 62 1.41 -2.01 9.94
CA ALA A 62 0.34 -2.66 10.67
C ALA A 62 -0.95 -2.69 9.84
N PHE A 63 -1.67 -3.80 9.90
CA PHE A 63 -2.97 -3.95 9.26
C PHE A 63 -4.07 -4.01 10.32
N GLY A 64 -5.22 -3.39 10.03
CA GLY A 64 -6.38 -3.40 10.90
C GLY A 64 -7.68 -3.32 10.11
N ALA A 65 -8.81 -3.45 10.80
CA ALA A 65 -10.13 -3.29 10.21
C ALA A 65 -10.77 -1.97 10.66
N LEU A 66 -11.38 -1.26 9.73
CA LEU A 66 -12.19 -0.08 10.00
C LEU A 66 -13.52 -0.21 9.24
N GLY A 67 -14.61 -0.50 9.97
CA GLY A 67 -15.94 -0.60 9.38
C GLY A 67 -16.05 -1.60 8.22
N GLY A 68 -15.36 -2.74 8.29
CA GLY A 68 -15.35 -3.75 7.22
C GLY A 68 -14.38 -3.47 6.08
N VAL A 69 -13.55 -2.43 6.18
CA VAL A 69 -12.47 -2.11 5.24
C VAL A 69 -11.14 -2.46 5.90
N LEU A 70 -10.27 -3.16 5.16
CA LEU A 70 -8.89 -3.37 5.58
C LEU A 70 -8.13 -2.05 5.45
N ILE A 71 -7.42 -1.66 6.49
CA ILE A 71 -6.53 -0.50 6.48
C ILE A 71 -5.09 -0.95 6.74
N GLU A 72 -4.16 -0.28 6.10
CA GLU A 72 -2.73 -0.44 6.30
C GLU A 72 -2.16 0.86 6.85
N LEU A 73 -1.43 0.78 7.96
CA LEU A 73 -0.67 1.89 8.52
C LEU A 73 0.80 1.71 8.15
N LEU A 74 1.41 2.78 7.62
CA LEU A 74 2.79 2.77 7.16
C LEU A 74 3.57 3.89 7.84
N GLU A 75 4.52 3.50 8.67
CA GLU A 75 5.47 4.41 9.31
C GLU A 75 6.82 4.31 8.58
N PRO A 76 7.27 5.36 7.88
CA PRO A 76 8.60 5.37 7.28
C PRO A 76 9.67 5.40 8.37
N LEU A 77 10.63 4.46 8.30
CA LEU A 77 11.76 4.40 9.22
C LEU A 77 13.03 5.09 8.67
N ASP A 78 12.98 5.52 7.41
CA ASP A 78 14.00 6.33 6.74
C ASP A 78 13.34 7.30 5.74
N ASP A 79 14.15 8.14 5.08
CA ASP A 79 13.70 9.22 4.18
C ASP A 79 13.68 8.85 2.68
N ARG A 80 13.86 7.56 2.33
CA ARG A 80 14.09 7.12 0.95
C ARG A 80 12.86 6.59 0.23
N SER A 81 11.75 6.47 0.93
CA SER A 81 10.51 5.94 0.36
C SER A 81 9.55 7.04 -0.08
N PRO A 82 8.65 6.79 -1.06
CA PRO A 82 7.55 7.71 -1.37
C PRO A 82 6.62 7.99 -0.18
N HIS A 83 6.56 7.08 0.80
CA HIS A 83 5.82 7.32 2.05
C HIS A 83 6.48 8.42 2.89
N ALA A 84 7.82 8.43 2.97
CA ALA A 84 8.55 9.49 3.65
C ALA A 84 8.41 10.83 2.91
N GLU A 85 8.45 10.82 1.57
CA GLU A 85 8.19 12.00 0.75
C GLU A 85 6.77 12.56 0.99
N PHE A 86 5.76 11.67 1.03
CA PHE A 86 4.39 12.05 1.33
C PHE A 86 4.27 12.67 2.73
N LEU A 87 4.85 12.01 3.73
CA LEU A 87 4.82 12.47 5.13
C LEU A 87 5.47 13.85 5.30
N ALA A 88 6.59 14.08 4.60
CA ALA A 88 7.27 15.37 4.62
C ALA A 88 6.48 16.48 3.93
N ALA A 89 5.83 16.17 2.80
CA ALA A 89 5.12 17.14 1.99
C ALA A 89 3.70 17.45 2.47
N ARG A 90 3.01 16.47 3.07
CA ARG A 90 1.56 16.54 3.37
C ARG A 90 1.21 16.23 4.82
N GLY A 91 2.14 15.67 5.60
CA GLY A 91 1.84 15.14 6.92
C GLY A 91 1.19 13.76 6.86
N GLU A 92 0.57 13.34 7.96
CA GLU A 92 -0.12 12.06 8.06
C GLU A 92 -1.43 12.07 7.28
N GLY A 93 -1.78 10.92 6.68
CA GLY A 93 -3.04 10.81 5.96
C GLY A 93 -3.11 9.65 4.98
N LEU A 94 -4.25 9.58 4.28
CA LEU A 94 -4.50 8.59 3.23
C LEU A 94 -3.51 8.80 2.08
N HIS A 95 -2.70 7.79 1.83
CA HIS A 95 -1.67 7.77 0.79
C HIS A 95 -2.15 7.00 -0.45
N HIS A 96 -2.67 5.80 -0.28
CA HIS A 96 -3.02 4.96 -1.42
C HIS A 96 -4.32 4.16 -1.21
N VAL A 97 -4.84 3.72 -2.35
CA VAL A 97 -5.94 2.76 -2.48
C VAL A 97 -5.42 1.55 -3.22
N ALA A 98 -5.51 0.38 -2.60
CA ALA A 98 -4.92 -0.86 -3.10
C ALA A 98 -5.94 -1.79 -3.76
N PHE A 99 -5.49 -2.45 -4.83
CA PHE A 99 -6.25 -3.42 -5.60
C PHE A 99 -5.43 -4.69 -5.81
N LEU A 100 -6.00 -5.85 -5.47
CA LEU A 100 -5.43 -7.14 -5.88
C LEU A 100 -5.76 -7.39 -7.34
N VAL A 101 -4.72 -7.60 -8.15
CA VAL A 101 -4.88 -7.81 -9.59
C VAL A 101 -4.38 -9.19 -10.02
N PRO A 102 -5.10 -9.91 -10.87
CA PRO A 102 -4.69 -11.23 -11.32
C PRO A 102 -3.55 -11.18 -12.36
N ASP A 103 -3.56 -10.16 -13.22
CA ASP A 103 -2.62 -9.99 -14.33
C ASP A 103 -1.86 -8.69 -14.15
N PHE A 104 -0.88 -8.71 -13.24
CA PHE A 104 -0.18 -7.51 -12.77
C PHE A 104 0.42 -6.67 -13.91
N ASP A 105 1.12 -7.31 -14.86
CA ASP A 105 1.78 -6.59 -15.96
C ASP A 105 0.77 -5.93 -16.89
N GLU A 106 -0.35 -6.59 -17.18
CA GLU A 106 -1.42 -6.04 -18.01
C GLU A 106 -2.08 -4.84 -17.32
N GLN A 107 -2.41 -4.98 -16.03
CA GLN A 107 -3.04 -3.91 -15.25
C GLN A 107 -2.10 -2.72 -15.07
N LEU A 108 -0.81 -2.97 -14.79
CA LEU A 108 0.18 -1.92 -14.69
C LEU A 108 0.33 -1.15 -16.01
N ALA A 109 0.39 -1.87 -17.14
CA ALA A 109 0.44 -1.25 -18.46
C ALA A 109 -0.81 -0.42 -18.76
N ALA A 110 -2.00 -0.91 -18.39
CA ALA A 110 -3.27 -0.21 -18.60
C ALA A 110 -3.36 1.08 -17.77
N VAL A 111 -2.94 1.04 -16.50
CA VAL A 111 -2.94 2.22 -15.63
C VAL A 111 -1.91 3.24 -16.13
N ARG A 112 -0.71 2.82 -16.51
CA ARG A 112 0.33 3.70 -17.08
C ARG A 112 -0.02 4.27 -18.43
N GLY A 113 -0.81 3.57 -19.23
CA GLY A 113 -1.30 4.02 -20.53
C GLY A 113 -2.37 5.11 -20.47
N SER A 114 -2.84 5.49 -19.29
CA SER A 114 -3.85 6.53 -19.05
C SER A 114 -3.20 7.78 -18.47
N PRO A 115 -2.70 8.73 -19.29
CA PRO A 115 -2.03 9.94 -18.80
C PRO A 115 -2.97 10.86 -18.00
N PRO A 116 -2.44 11.57 -16.99
CA PRO A 116 -1.09 11.49 -16.48
C PRO A 116 -0.93 10.33 -15.50
N ALA A 117 0.12 9.51 -15.66
CA ALA A 117 0.41 8.42 -14.75
C ALA A 117 1.93 8.34 -14.49
N ASP A 118 2.33 8.60 -13.26
CA ASP A 118 3.70 8.48 -12.79
C ASP A 118 3.86 7.20 -11.96
N LEU A 119 4.82 6.36 -12.33
CA LEU A 119 5.18 5.18 -11.57
C LEU A 119 6.11 5.60 -10.42
N LEU A 120 5.58 5.60 -9.21
CA LEU A 120 6.33 5.98 -8.01
C LEU A 120 7.19 4.83 -7.49
N ILE A 121 6.61 3.62 -7.47
CA ILE A 121 7.29 2.38 -7.06
C ILE A 121 6.93 1.25 -8.02
N ASP A 122 7.92 0.41 -8.30
CA ASP A 122 7.78 -0.93 -8.87
C ASP A 122 8.72 -1.86 -8.11
N GLY A 123 8.19 -2.87 -7.45
CA GLY A 123 8.98 -3.71 -6.58
C GLY A 123 8.37 -5.05 -6.25
N THR A 124 9.20 -5.84 -5.59
CA THR A 124 8.82 -7.10 -4.97
C THR A 124 9.08 -7.04 -3.47
N GLY A 125 8.17 -7.57 -2.70
CA GLY A 125 8.34 -7.72 -1.26
C GLY A 125 9.36 -8.81 -0.90
N PRO A 126 9.67 -8.96 0.39
CA PRO A 126 10.61 -9.96 0.87
C PRO A 126 10.30 -11.37 0.32
N GLY A 127 11.32 -12.05 -0.18
CA GLY A 127 11.19 -13.40 -0.75
C GLY A 127 10.49 -13.47 -2.11
N ASN A 128 10.24 -12.35 -2.77
CA ASN A 128 9.54 -12.26 -4.07
C ASN A 128 8.12 -12.84 -4.06
N HIS A 129 7.46 -12.82 -2.91
CA HIS A 129 6.11 -13.36 -2.76
C HIS A 129 5.00 -12.34 -2.98
N VAL A 130 5.32 -11.05 -2.94
CA VAL A 130 4.43 -9.93 -3.22
C VAL A 130 5.04 -9.10 -4.32
N ARG A 131 4.29 -8.83 -5.36
CA ARG A 131 4.63 -7.83 -6.35
C ARG A 131 3.69 -6.64 -6.21
N TRP A 132 4.23 -5.44 -6.27
CA TRP A 132 3.44 -4.23 -6.03
C TRP A 132 3.99 -3.04 -6.81
N ALA A 133 3.08 -2.15 -7.16
CA ALA A 133 3.42 -0.91 -7.82
C ALA A 133 2.53 0.22 -7.31
N TYR A 134 3.13 1.39 -7.13
CA TYR A 134 2.40 2.64 -6.88
C TYR A 134 2.37 3.49 -8.13
N VAL A 135 1.17 3.83 -8.56
CA VAL A 135 0.95 4.70 -9.71
C VAL A 135 0.17 5.93 -9.26
N ASP A 136 0.77 7.11 -9.44
CA ASP A 136 0.04 8.37 -9.35
C ASP A 136 -0.64 8.63 -10.69
N ALA A 137 -1.91 8.31 -10.76
CA ALA A 137 -2.73 8.52 -11.97
C ALA A 137 -3.31 9.93 -12.07
N GLY A 138 -2.91 10.87 -11.20
CA GLY A 138 -3.39 12.26 -11.19
C GLY A 138 -4.88 12.43 -10.91
N GLY A 139 -5.62 11.32 -10.74
CA GLY A 139 -7.08 11.31 -10.71
C GLY A 139 -7.70 11.63 -9.35
N ALA A 140 -7.08 11.26 -8.27
CA ALA A 140 -7.63 11.38 -6.93
C ALA A 140 -6.96 12.47 -6.09
N ARG A 141 -6.41 13.50 -6.72
CA ARG A 141 -5.83 14.68 -6.05
C ARG A 141 -4.83 14.33 -4.94
N GLY A 142 -3.91 13.42 -5.26
CA GLY A 142 -2.84 13.05 -4.38
C GLY A 142 -3.01 11.71 -3.69
N THR A 143 -4.00 10.91 -4.07
CA THR A 143 -4.10 9.52 -3.67
C THR A 143 -3.50 8.63 -4.74
N VAL A 144 -2.59 7.75 -4.33
CA VAL A 144 -1.89 6.82 -5.21
C VAL A 144 -2.75 5.56 -5.42
N THR A 145 -2.70 4.98 -6.60
CA THR A 145 -3.24 3.65 -6.87
C THR A 145 -2.15 2.62 -6.61
N GLU A 146 -2.41 1.66 -5.73
CA GLU A 146 -1.56 0.49 -5.54
C GLU A 146 -2.13 -0.70 -6.29
N LEU A 147 -1.29 -1.34 -7.08
CA LEU A 147 -1.54 -2.65 -7.67
C LEU A 147 -0.75 -3.70 -6.90
N LEU A 148 -1.42 -4.79 -6.50
CA LEU A 148 -0.84 -5.91 -5.76
C LEU A 148 -1.07 -7.22 -6.47
N GLU A 149 -0.03 -8.03 -6.56
CA GLU A 149 -0.10 -9.45 -6.92
C GLU A 149 0.49 -10.27 -5.78
N LEU A 150 -0.28 -11.23 -5.29
CA LEU A 150 0.14 -12.13 -4.23
C LEU A 150 0.41 -13.52 -4.81
N SER A 151 1.56 -14.11 -4.48
CA SER A 151 1.79 -15.54 -4.71
C SER A 151 0.93 -16.39 -3.75
N PRO A 152 0.74 -17.69 -4.00
CA PRO A 152 0.05 -18.57 -3.05
C PRO A 152 0.65 -18.55 -1.64
N VAL A 153 1.98 -18.34 -1.52
CA VAL A 153 2.66 -18.22 -0.22
C VAL A 153 2.24 -16.93 0.50
N SER A 154 2.26 -15.81 -0.21
CA SER A 154 1.83 -14.54 0.37
C SER A 154 0.33 -14.49 0.63
N GLU A 155 -0.50 -15.12 -0.20
CA GLU A 155 -1.94 -15.26 0.10
C GLU A 155 -2.17 -15.95 1.44
N ALA A 156 -1.40 -16.99 1.76
CA ALA A 156 -1.47 -17.66 3.06
C ALA A 156 -0.99 -16.75 4.20
N LEU A 157 0.09 -15.98 3.97
CA LEU A 157 0.61 -15.03 4.97
C LEU A 157 -0.35 -13.84 5.20
N PHE A 158 -1.00 -13.35 4.16
CA PHE A 158 -1.96 -12.22 4.25
C PHE A 158 -3.38 -12.67 4.62
N GLY A 159 -3.65 -13.98 4.66
CA GLY A 159 -4.94 -14.53 5.08
C GLY A 159 -5.45 -13.96 6.41
N PRO A 160 -4.64 -13.94 7.49
CA PRO A 160 -5.04 -13.37 8.77
C PRO A 160 -5.49 -11.90 8.68
N PHE A 161 -4.87 -11.09 7.83
CA PHE A 161 -5.27 -9.68 7.64
C PHE A 161 -6.63 -9.59 6.94
N ARG A 162 -6.90 -10.45 5.95
CA ARG A 162 -8.20 -10.50 5.25
C ARG A 162 -9.34 -10.94 6.17
N GLU A 163 -9.06 -11.81 7.13
CA GLU A 163 -10.07 -12.24 8.11
C GLU A 163 -10.51 -11.12 9.07
N LEU A 164 -9.71 -10.05 9.22
CA LEU A 164 -10.07 -8.90 10.04
C LEU A 164 -11.36 -8.22 9.57
N VAL A 165 -11.62 -8.21 8.26
CA VAL A 165 -12.76 -7.50 7.66
C VAL A 165 -13.97 -8.39 7.38
N ARG A 166 -13.86 -9.70 7.63
CA ARG A 166 -14.97 -10.66 7.46
C ARG A 166 -15.84 -10.82 8.70
N ARG A 167 -15.47 -10.17 9.78
CA ARG A 167 -16.19 -10.19 11.06
C ARG A 167 -17.10 -8.98 11.18
#